data_455675ffab2afacd63a3b167984684a7
#
_entry.id   455675ffab2afacd63a3b167984684a7
#
_cell.length_a   1.000
_cell.length_b   1.000
_cell.length_c   1.000
_cell.angle_alpha   90.00
_cell.angle_beta   90.00
_cell.angle_gamma   90.00
#
_symmetry.space_group_name_H-M   'P 1'
#
loop_
_entity.id
_entity.type
_entity.pdbx_description
1 polymer ?
#
loop_
_entity_poly.entity_id
_entity_poly.type
_entity_poly.pdbx_seq_one_letter_code
_entity_poly.pdbx_strand_id
1 'polypeptide(L)'
;WNVPIFAVLQRSARAVVVDCADGRVLGTAVSGYPSGERGVLLDERDPHLARQHPGDYLEALRASTRGALDAAAREPGFSRERVVGIGTDTTGSTPLPVDAACRPLALDPRWRDHPAAQAWLWKDHTAADEAAAITETARRHAPKYLAPIGGTYSSEWFWSKIWNCLKVAPDVFDAAASWVELADYVPAVLAGVTDPRDVRRCVCAAGHKAMYAAAWGGLPDRAFLARLDPRLADLRDRLYEHASPADRPA
;
A
#
# COMPACT_ATOMS: atom_id res chain seq x y z
N TRP A 1 -4.70 29.46 4.77
CA TRP A 1 -3.90 28.21 4.76
C TRP A 1 -4.57 27.22 3.82
N ASN A 2 -3.80 26.50 3.01
CA ASN A 2 -4.33 25.55 2.03
C ASN A 2 -3.76 24.16 2.29
N VAL A 3 -4.57 23.13 2.17
CA VAL A 3 -4.15 21.73 2.29
C VAL A 3 -4.51 21.00 1.00
N PRO A 4 -3.56 20.48 0.22
CA PRO A 4 -3.86 19.51 -0.81
C PRO A 4 -4.20 18.16 -0.18
N ILE A 5 -5.27 17.55 -0.69
CA ILE A 5 -5.68 16.18 -0.39
C ILE A 5 -5.44 15.35 -1.64
N PHE A 6 -4.75 14.22 -1.50
CA PHE A 6 -4.51 13.27 -2.59
C PHE A 6 -5.29 11.99 -2.35
N ALA A 7 -6.05 11.57 -3.35
CA ALA A 7 -6.65 10.26 -3.37
C ALA A 7 -6.02 9.44 -4.51
N VAL A 8 -5.34 8.35 -4.14
CA VAL A 8 -4.83 7.34 -5.07
C VAL A 8 -5.89 6.25 -5.18
N LEU A 9 -6.70 6.33 -6.23
CA LEU A 9 -7.87 5.50 -6.45
C LEU A 9 -7.53 4.28 -7.32
N GLN A 10 -8.55 3.45 -7.58
CA GLN A 10 -8.36 2.20 -8.32
C GLN A 10 -7.87 2.39 -9.76
N ARG A 11 -8.21 3.50 -10.44
CA ARG A 11 -7.90 3.72 -11.87
C ARG A 11 -7.27 5.07 -12.16
N SER A 12 -7.02 5.87 -11.14
CA SER A 12 -6.52 7.23 -11.27
C SER A 12 -6.03 7.75 -9.93
N ALA A 13 -5.19 8.79 -9.96
CA ALA A 13 -4.96 9.66 -8.82
C ALA A 13 -5.73 10.98 -8.99
N ARG A 14 -6.23 11.51 -7.89
CA ARG A 14 -6.87 12.81 -7.82
C ARG A 14 -6.17 13.69 -6.80
N ALA A 15 -5.93 14.94 -7.15
CA ALA A 15 -5.50 15.97 -6.20
C ALA A 15 -6.58 17.05 -6.07
N VAL A 16 -6.77 17.53 -4.85
CA VAL A 16 -7.67 18.62 -4.51
C VAL A 16 -6.93 19.61 -3.63
N VAL A 17 -6.99 20.89 -3.95
CA VAL A 17 -6.48 21.97 -3.09
C VAL A 17 -7.66 22.58 -2.36
N VAL A 18 -7.59 22.62 -1.02
CA VAL A 18 -8.69 23.07 -0.16
C VAL A 18 -8.25 24.25 0.69
N ASP A 19 -9.08 25.26 0.81
CA ASP A 19 -8.88 26.33 1.80
C ASP A 19 -9.25 25.83 3.20
N CYS A 20 -8.31 25.91 4.14
CA CYS A 20 -8.52 25.44 5.50
C CYS A 20 -9.50 26.34 6.31
N ALA A 21 -9.82 27.53 5.82
CA ALA A 21 -10.68 28.46 6.54
C ALA A 21 -12.17 28.06 6.44
N ASP A 22 -12.57 27.55 5.26
CA ASP A 22 -13.99 27.29 4.94
C ASP A 22 -14.25 25.95 4.25
N GLY A 23 -13.19 25.20 3.93
CA GLY A 23 -13.29 23.92 3.21
C GLY A 23 -13.56 24.07 1.71
N ARG A 24 -13.46 25.27 1.14
CA ARG A 24 -13.68 25.52 -0.28
C ARG A 24 -12.59 24.86 -1.13
N VAL A 25 -13.00 24.16 -2.19
CA VAL A 25 -12.09 23.61 -3.18
C VAL A 25 -11.61 24.71 -4.10
N LEU A 26 -10.29 24.95 -4.11
CA LEU A 26 -9.62 25.95 -4.94
C LEU A 26 -9.16 25.39 -6.28
N GLY A 27 -8.83 24.11 -6.33
CA GLY A 27 -8.40 23.46 -7.56
C GLY A 27 -8.48 21.94 -7.46
N THR A 28 -8.71 21.29 -8.56
CA THR A 28 -8.76 19.83 -8.65
C THR A 28 -8.19 19.35 -9.98
N ALA A 29 -7.55 18.20 -9.97
CA ALA A 29 -7.15 17.50 -11.18
C ALA A 29 -7.15 15.98 -10.97
N VAL A 30 -7.37 15.25 -12.06
CA VAL A 30 -7.37 13.79 -12.10
C VAL A 30 -6.38 13.34 -13.16
N SER A 31 -5.60 12.30 -12.85
CA SER A 31 -4.73 11.64 -13.82
C SER A 31 -5.00 10.14 -13.80
N GLY A 32 -5.37 9.58 -14.96
CA GLY A 32 -5.61 8.14 -15.13
C GLY A 32 -4.32 7.35 -15.14
N TYR A 33 -4.41 6.06 -14.83
CA TYR A 33 -3.31 5.11 -14.95
C TYR A 33 -3.27 4.52 -16.36
N PRO A 34 -2.13 4.61 -17.07
CA PRO A 34 -2.04 4.13 -18.45
C PRO A 34 -1.86 2.63 -18.60
N SER A 35 -1.33 1.92 -17.58
CA SER A 35 -0.97 0.51 -17.71
C SER A 35 -2.19 -0.41 -17.74
N GLY A 36 -2.10 -1.50 -18.50
CA GLY A 36 -3.14 -2.53 -18.58
C GLY A 36 -4.52 -2.03 -18.98
N GLU A 37 -5.56 -2.66 -18.46
CA GLU A 37 -6.93 -2.26 -18.68
C GLU A 37 -7.34 -1.17 -17.66
N ARG A 38 -7.29 0.09 -18.07
CA ARG A 38 -7.64 1.24 -17.21
C ARG A 38 -6.86 1.24 -15.87
N GLY A 39 -5.55 0.99 -15.94
CA GLY A 39 -4.68 0.99 -14.77
C GLY A 39 -4.65 -0.33 -14.00
N VAL A 40 -5.21 -1.40 -14.52
CA VAL A 40 -5.19 -2.73 -13.90
C VAL A 40 -4.57 -3.74 -14.86
N LEU A 41 -3.53 -4.41 -14.41
CA LEU A 41 -2.91 -5.54 -15.09
C LEU A 41 -3.71 -6.81 -14.74
N LEU A 42 -4.30 -7.42 -15.75
CA LEU A 42 -5.10 -8.65 -15.64
C LEU A 42 -4.39 -9.79 -16.39
N ASP A 43 -4.75 -11.04 -16.10
CA ASP A 43 -4.33 -12.21 -16.86
C ASP A 43 -5.58 -13.00 -17.30
N GLU A 44 -5.73 -13.24 -18.60
CA GLU A 44 -6.86 -14.01 -19.15
C GLU A 44 -6.89 -15.46 -18.62
N ARG A 45 -5.74 -16.00 -18.21
CA ARG A 45 -5.59 -17.36 -17.67
C ARG A 45 -5.91 -17.46 -16.19
N ASP A 46 -5.85 -16.31 -15.46
CA ASP A 46 -6.15 -16.24 -14.03
C ASP A 46 -7.07 -15.04 -13.73
N PRO A 47 -8.40 -15.26 -13.67
CA PRO A 47 -9.37 -14.19 -13.42
C PRO A 47 -9.27 -13.59 -12.01
N HIS A 48 -8.51 -14.23 -11.12
CA HIS A 48 -8.26 -13.72 -9.76
C HIS A 48 -7.08 -12.75 -9.68
N LEU A 49 -6.24 -12.70 -10.73
CA LEU A 49 -5.09 -11.82 -10.76
C LEU A 49 -5.52 -10.38 -11.04
N ALA A 50 -5.09 -9.46 -10.19
CA ALA A 50 -5.26 -8.03 -10.39
C ALA A 50 -4.06 -7.26 -9.80
N ARG A 51 -3.25 -6.68 -10.68
CA ARG A 51 -2.03 -5.93 -10.31
C ARG A 51 -2.11 -4.51 -10.81
N GLN A 52 -1.26 -3.64 -10.25
CA GLN A 52 -1.07 -2.28 -10.76
C GLN A 52 0.41 -1.96 -10.85
N HIS A 53 0.78 -1.24 -11.91
CA HIS A 53 2.17 -0.81 -12.08
C HIS A 53 2.47 0.38 -11.16
N PRO A 54 3.44 0.29 -10.22
CA PRO A 54 3.72 1.37 -9.27
C PRO A 54 4.14 2.70 -9.91
N GLY A 55 4.70 2.65 -11.12
CA GLY A 55 5.02 3.85 -11.90
C GLY A 55 3.81 4.71 -12.22
N ASP A 56 2.65 4.09 -12.41
CA ASP A 56 1.39 4.80 -12.67
C ASP A 56 1.00 5.67 -11.47
N TYR A 57 1.22 5.17 -10.25
CA TYR A 57 0.96 5.95 -9.04
C TYR A 57 1.82 7.20 -8.97
N LEU A 58 3.13 7.06 -9.22
CA LEU A 58 4.09 8.16 -9.16
C LEU A 58 3.81 9.22 -10.22
N GLU A 59 3.54 8.78 -11.45
CA GLU A 59 3.24 9.69 -12.55
C GLU A 59 1.90 10.41 -12.33
N ALA A 60 0.86 9.67 -11.97
CA ALA A 60 -0.45 10.24 -11.75
C ALA A 60 -0.50 11.13 -10.49
N LEU A 61 0.25 10.80 -9.43
CA LEU A 61 0.44 11.67 -8.27
C LEU A 61 1.05 13.01 -8.70
N ARG A 62 2.13 12.97 -9.49
CA ARG A 62 2.80 14.16 -10.00
C ARG A 62 1.90 15.00 -10.90
N ALA A 63 1.23 14.35 -11.86
CA ALA A 63 0.37 15.03 -12.84
C ALA A 63 -0.86 15.66 -12.18
N SER A 64 -1.57 14.93 -11.32
CA SER A 64 -2.74 15.44 -10.60
C SER A 64 -2.38 16.58 -9.63
N THR A 65 -1.23 16.47 -8.94
CA THR A 65 -0.73 17.54 -8.05
C THR A 65 -0.51 18.84 -8.83
N ARG A 66 0.26 18.76 -9.93
CA ARG A 66 0.53 19.95 -10.76
C ARG A 66 -0.75 20.55 -11.28
N GLY A 67 -1.64 19.73 -11.86
CA GLY A 67 -2.91 20.20 -12.39
C GLY A 67 -3.81 20.87 -11.35
N ALA A 68 -3.89 20.33 -10.13
CA ALA A 68 -4.67 20.91 -9.05
C ALA A 68 -4.09 22.25 -8.56
N LEU A 69 -2.76 22.33 -8.43
CA LEU A 69 -2.08 23.59 -8.08
C LEU A 69 -2.20 24.65 -9.16
N ASP A 70 -2.13 24.28 -10.45
CA ASP A 70 -2.31 25.19 -11.57
C ASP A 70 -3.76 25.68 -11.69
N ALA A 71 -4.74 24.83 -11.33
CA ALA A 71 -6.13 25.23 -11.22
C ALA A 71 -6.33 26.22 -10.06
N ALA A 72 -5.79 25.90 -8.87
CA ALA A 72 -5.87 26.76 -7.70
C ALA A 72 -5.17 28.12 -7.91
N ALA A 73 -4.11 28.17 -8.70
CA ALA A 73 -3.39 29.42 -9.02
C ALA A 73 -4.24 30.46 -9.76
N ARG A 74 -5.40 30.07 -10.29
CA ARG A 74 -6.35 30.97 -10.93
C ARG A 74 -7.32 31.62 -9.93
N GLU A 75 -7.36 31.11 -8.70
CA GLU A 75 -8.21 31.63 -7.64
C GLU A 75 -7.56 32.86 -6.96
N PRO A 76 -8.32 33.96 -6.79
CA PRO A 76 -7.79 35.15 -6.10
C PRO A 76 -7.30 34.80 -4.67
N GLY A 77 -6.08 35.24 -4.34
CA GLY A 77 -5.49 35.08 -3.02
C GLY A 77 -4.85 33.71 -2.76
N PHE A 78 -4.84 32.79 -3.73
CA PHE A 78 -4.05 31.56 -3.61
C PHE A 78 -2.55 31.87 -3.80
N SER A 79 -1.71 31.20 -3.01
CA SER A 79 -0.26 31.15 -3.17
C SER A 79 0.24 29.76 -2.76
N ARG A 80 1.19 29.22 -3.51
CA ARG A 80 1.78 27.89 -3.22
C ARG A 80 2.53 27.87 -1.89
N GLU A 81 3.11 29.01 -1.48
CA GLU A 81 3.82 29.18 -0.21
C GLU A 81 2.90 29.11 1.01
N ARG A 82 1.58 29.21 0.78
CA ARG A 82 0.56 29.07 1.82
C ARG A 82 0.03 27.63 1.97
N VAL A 83 0.58 26.68 1.25
CA VAL A 83 0.31 25.26 1.44
C VAL A 83 0.98 24.80 2.75
N VAL A 84 0.20 24.30 3.70
CA VAL A 84 0.68 23.99 5.06
C VAL A 84 0.69 22.51 5.39
N GLY A 85 0.14 21.68 4.54
CA GLY A 85 0.11 20.24 4.77
C GLY A 85 -0.43 19.49 3.56
N ILE A 86 -0.29 18.16 3.59
CA ILE A 86 -0.79 17.25 2.58
C ILE A 86 -1.50 16.09 3.31
N GLY A 87 -2.73 15.81 2.91
CA GLY A 87 -3.43 14.59 3.29
C GLY A 87 -3.42 13.58 2.15
N THR A 88 -3.33 12.30 2.46
CA THR A 88 -3.37 11.22 1.46
C THR A 88 -4.46 10.21 1.80
N ASP A 89 -5.16 9.74 0.77
CA ASP A 89 -6.08 8.61 0.82
C ASP A 89 -5.73 7.63 -0.30
N THR A 90 -5.83 6.34 -0.05
CA THR A 90 -5.46 5.32 -1.04
C THR A 90 -6.39 4.12 -0.96
N THR A 91 -6.43 3.33 -2.03
CA THR A 91 -7.03 2.00 -1.95
C THR A 91 -6.25 1.15 -0.95
N GLY A 92 -6.97 0.53 -0.04
CA GLY A 92 -6.39 -0.37 0.96
C GLY A 92 -6.21 -1.79 0.45
N SER A 93 -5.39 -2.58 1.18
CA SER A 93 -4.97 -3.94 0.82
C SER A 93 -4.24 -4.03 -0.52
N THR A 94 -3.30 -3.11 -0.74
CA THR A 94 -2.49 -3.08 -1.95
C THR A 94 -1.00 -3.08 -1.56
N PRO A 95 -0.48 -4.21 -1.03
CA PRO A 95 0.94 -4.34 -0.72
C PRO A 95 1.77 -4.42 -2.00
N LEU A 96 2.98 -3.86 -1.94
CA LEU A 96 3.96 -3.91 -3.02
C LEU A 96 5.35 -4.25 -2.48
N PRO A 97 6.13 -5.07 -3.22
CA PRO A 97 7.53 -5.38 -2.86
C PRO A 97 8.43 -4.21 -3.21
N VAL A 98 9.32 -3.85 -2.28
CA VAL A 98 10.28 -2.75 -2.46
C VAL A 98 11.71 -3.23 -2.24
N ASP A 99 12.67 -2.57 -2.90
CA ASP A 99 14.10 -2.76 -2.69
C ASP A 99 14.61 -2.06 -1.41
N ALA A 100 15.92 -2.16 -1.15
CA ALA A 100 16.56 -1.55 0.02
C ALA A 100 16.54 -0.01 -0.01
N ALA A 101 16.28 0.61 -1.17
CA ALA A 101 16.10 2.05 -1.32
C ALA A 101 14.61 2.45 -1.32
N CYS A 102 13.73 1.59 -0.82
CA CYS A 102 12.27 1.78 -0.77
C CYS A 102 11.63 2.01 -2.16
N ARG A 103 12.27 1.55 -3.24
CA ARG A 103 11.72 1.63 -4.60
C ARG A 103 10.97 0.34 -4.92
N PRO A 104 9.76 0.42 -5.49
CA PRO A 104 9.04 -0.75 -5.96
C PRO A 104 9.86 -1.57 -6.94
N LEU A 105 9.88 -2.88 -6.78
CA LEU A 105 10.68 -3.77 -7.65
C LEU A 105 10.29 -3.61 -9.12
N ALA A 106 9.02 -3.43 -9.45
CA ALA A 106 8.55 -3.23 -10.81
C ALA A 106 9.11 -1.99 -11.52
N LEU A 107 9.77 -1.07 -10.80
CA LEU A 107 10.50 0.05 -11.42
C LEU A 107 11.91 -0.34 -11.90
N ASP A 108 12.43 -1.49 -11.50
CA ASP A 108 13.63 -2.06 -12.04
C ASP A 108 13.32 -2.77 -13.38
N PRO A 109 14.08 -2.52 -14.46
CA PRO A 109 13.88 -3.18 -15.76
C PRO A 109 13.80 -4.72 -15.68
N ARG A 110 14.51 -5.34 -14.75
CA ARG A 110 14.49 -6.79 -14.51
C ARG A 110 13.11 -7.31 -14.13
N TRP A 111 12.34 -6.51 -13.38
CA TRP A 111 11.07 -6.91 -12.78
C TRP A 111 9.86 -6.22 -13.38
N ARG A 112 10.07 -5.30 -14.34
CA ARG A 112 9.04 -4.41 -14.88
C ARG A 112 7.76 -5.13 -15.30
N ASP A 113 7.89 -6.25 -15.97
CA ASP A 113 6.77 -7.00 -16.54
C ASP A 113 6.41 -8.23 -15.69
N HIS A 114 7.09 -8.43 -14.55
CA HIS A 114 6.83 -9.59 -13.69
C HIS A 114 5.60 -9.32 -12.81
N PRO A 115 4.52 -10.14 -12.91
CA PRO A 115 3.25 -9.88 -12.18
C PRO A 115 3.41 -9.80 -10.66
N ALA A 116 4.28 -10.64 -10.08
CA ALA A 116 4.50 -10.65 -8.63
C ALA A 116 5.27 -9.43 -8.11
N ALA A 117 6.03 -8.74 -8.97
CA ALA A 117 6.77 -7.53 -8.60
C ALA A 117 5.91 -6.26 -8.62
N GLN A 118 4.70 -6.35 -9.16
CA GLN A 118 3.73 -5.25 -9.20
C GLN A 118 3.08 -5.00 -7.83
N ALA A 119 2.30 -3.92 -7.72
CA ALA A 119 1.41 -3.73 -6.58
C ALA A 119 0.23 -4.70 -6.65
N TRP A 120 -0.01 -5.44 -5.57
CA TRP A 120 -1.06 -6.46 -5.46
C TRP A 120 -2.37 -5.79 -5.06
N LEU A 121 -3.21 -5.46 -6.06
CA LEU A 121 -4.42 -4.66 -5.85
C LEU A 121 -5.39 -5.35 -4.86
N TRP A 122 -6.21 -4.56 -4.16
CA TRP A 122 -7.19 -5.07 -3.19
C TRP A 122 -8.12 -6.15 -3.77
N LYS A 123 -8.49 -6.06 -5.03
CA LYS A 123 -9.33 -7.05 -5.75
C LYS A 123 -8.57 -8.28 -6.27
N ASP A 124 -7.29 -8.42 -5.95
CA ASP A 124 -6.53 -9.61 -6.26
C ASP A 124 -6.85 -10.71 -5.26
N HIS A 125 -7.30 -11.84 -5.77
CA HIS A 125 -7.72 -13.01 -4.99
C HIS A 125 -6.88 -14.25 -5.28
N THR A 126 -5.73 -14.12 -5.94
CA THR A 126 -4.83 -15.25 -6.23
C THR A 126 -4.36 -16.00 -4.98
N ALA A 127 -4.43 -15.35 -3.81
CA ALA A 127 -3.97 -15.87 -2.51
C ALA A 127 -5.10 -16.51 -1.66
N ALA A 128 -6.12 -17.11 -2.30
CA ALA A 128 -7.26 -17.68 -1.58
C ALA A 128 -6.86 -18.87 -0.70
N ASP A 129 -6.01 -19.75 -1.20
CA ASP A 129 -5.53 -20.93 -0.47
C ASP A 129 -4.67 -20.54 0.72
N GLU A 130 -3.80 -19.53 0.57
CA GLU A 130 -3.01 -18.98 1.67
C GLU A 130 -3.88 -18.36 2.76
N ALA A 131 -4.91 -17.63 2.37
CA ALA A 131 -5.85 -17.03 3.33
C ALA A 131 -6.61 -18.11 4.13
N ALA A 132 -7.05 -19.19 3.48
CA ALA A 132 -7.67 -20.33 4.12
C ALA A 132 -6.71 -21.02 5.11
N ALA A 133 -5.46 -21.26 4.70
CA ALA A 133 -4.43 -21.87 5.53
C ALA A 133 -4.04 -20.98 6.73
N ILE A 134 -3.93 -19.65 6.55
CA ILE A 134 -3.71 -18.69 7.64
C ILE A 134 -4.86 -18.76 8.64
N THR A 135 -6.10 -18.74 8.14
CA THR A 135 -7.29 -18.81 8.99
C THR A 135 -7.29 -20.08 9.83
N GLU A 136 -7.07 -21.24 9.22
CA GLU A 136 -7.08 -22.54 9.92
C GLU A 136 -5.93 -22.63 10.95
N THR A 137 -4.73 -22.19 10.57
CA THR A 137 -3.57 -22.17 11.49
C THR A 137 -3.83 -21.25 12.67
N ALA A 138 -4.40 -20.07 12.42
CA ALA A 138 -4.71 -19.13 13.49
C ALA A 138 -5.82 -19.65 14.42
N ARG A 139 -6.86 -20.29 13.90
CA ARG A 139 -7.91 -20.93 14.72
C ARG A 139 -7.33 -21.95 15.70
N ARG A 140 -6.38 -22.76 15.24
CA ARG A 140 -5.79 -23.83 16.04
C ARG A 140 -4.75 -23.34 17.06
N HIS A 141 -3.95 -22.36 16.68
CA HIS A 141 -2.72 -22.03 17.42
C HIS A 141 -2.67 -20.60 17.97
N ALA A 142 -3.42 -19.67 17.39
CA ALA A 142 -3.37 -18.26 17.74
C ALA A 142 -4.68 -17.51 17.44
N PRO A 143 -5.84 -17.92 18.02
CA PRO A 143 -7.13 -17.33 17.74
C PRO A 143 -7.21 -15.82 18.01
N LYS A 144 -6.29 -15.30 18.83
CA LYS A 144 -6.15 -13.87 19.10
C LYS A 144 -5.97 -13.03 17.82
N TYR A 145 -5.34 -13.58 16.78
CA TYR A 145 -5.12 -12.86 15.53
C TYR A 145 -6.39 -12.75 14.67
N LEU A 146 -7.34 -13.64 14.82
CA LEU A 146 -8.60 -13.61 14.07
C LEU A 146 -9.70 -12.82 14.76
N ALA A 147 -9.70 -12.75 16.07
CA ALA A 147 -10.80 -12.11 16.83
C ALA A 147 -11.11 -10.67 16.38
N PRO A 148 -10.12 -9.76 16.20
CA PRO A 148 -10.39 -8.39 15.79
C PRO A 148 -10.74 -8.25 14.30
N ILE A 149 -10.56 -9.28 13.48
CA ILE A 149 -10.75 -9.23 12.02
C ILE A 149 -11.94 -10.06 11.53
N GLY A 150 -12.86 -10.39 12.42
CA GLY A 150 -14.10 -11.11 12.07
C GLY A 150 -13.96 -12.63 11.94
N GLY A 151 -12.89 -13.24 12.48
CA GLY A 151 -12.73 -14.69 12.57
C GLY A 151 -12.21 -15.40 11.32
N THR A 152 -11.89 -14.65 10.25
CA THR A 152 -11.40 -15.19 8.97
C THR A 152 -10.37 -14.23 8.36
N TYR A 153 -9.30 -14.77 7.80
CA TYR A 153 -8.32 -13.99 7.05
C TYR A 153 -8.68 -13.96 5.56
N SER A 154 -8.44 -12.84 4.89
CA SER A 154 -8.82 -12.65 3.48
C SER A 154 -7.66 -12.84 2.51
N SER A 155 -7.95 -13.34 1.31
CA SER A 155 -7.04 -13.35 0.16
C SER A 155 -6.57 -11.96 -0.28
N GLU A 156 -7.34 -10.92 0.07
CA GLU A 156 -6.99 -9.54 -0.23
C GLU A 156 -5.86 -8.99 0.64
N TRP A 157 -5.53 -9.64 1.76
CA TRP A 157 -4.73 -9.04 2.82
C TRP A 157 -3.25 -9.40 2.74
N PHE A 158 -2.46 -8.66 3.50
CA PHE A 158 -1.01 -8.57 3.45
C PHE A 158 -0.30 -9.94 3.44
N TRP A 159 -0.53 -10.78 4.48
CA TRP A 159 0.22 -12.03 4.63
C TRP A 159 -0.16 -13.08 3.59
N SER A 160 -1.43 -13.16 3.17
CA SER A 160 -1.84 -14.10 2.14
C SER A 160 -1.17 -13.80 0.80
N LYS A 161 -1.15 -12.54 0.38
CA LYS A 161 -0.51 -12.10 -0.87
C LYS A 161 1.00 -12.32 -0.85
N ILE A 162 1.66 -12.00 0.27
CA ILE A 162 3.10 -12.20 0.41
C ILE A 162 3.45 -13.68 0.41
N TRP A 163 2.66 -14.51 1.09
CA TRP A 163 2.88 -15.95 1.09
C TRP A 163 2.61 -16.58 -0.28
N ASN A 164 1.60 -16.11 -0.99
CA ASN A 164 1.38 -16.50 -2.38
C ASN A 164 2.58 -16.10 -3.25
N CYS A 165 3.08 -14.86 -3.14
CA CYS A 165 4.29 -14.43 -3.85
C CYS A 165 5.48 -15.37 -3.57
N LEU A 166 5.71 -15.73 -2.31
CA LEU A 166 6.77 -16.66 -1.93
C LEU A 166 6.65 -18.02 -2.64
N LYS A 167 5.42 -18.52 -2.86
CA LYS A 167 5.18 -19.82 -3.52
C LYS A 167 5.31 -19.75 -5.04
N VAL A 168 4.75 -18.69 -5.66
CA VAL A 168 4.67 -18.62 -7.13
C VAL A 168 5.83 -17.87 -7.78
N ALA A 169 6.54 -17.03 -7.03
CA ALA A 169 7.65 -16.20 -7.49
C ALA A 169 8.68 -15.99 -6.37
N PRO A 170 9.37 -17.06 -5.92
CA PRO A 170 10.33 -16.98 -4.82
C PRO A 170 11.49 -16.02 -5.09
N ASP A 171 11.88 -15.83 -6.33
CA ASP A 171 12.92 -14.90 -6.75
C ASP A 171 12.50 -13.42 -6.55
N VAL A 172 11.25 -13.07 -6.79
CA VAL A 172 10.69 -11.74 -6.46
C VAL A 172 10.62 -11.55 -4.95
N PHE A 173 10.15 -12.58 -4.23
CA PHE A 173 10.11 -12.54 -2.76
C PHE A 173 11.50 -12.30 -2.16
N ASP A 174 12.53 -12.95 -2.68
CA ASP A 174 13.93 -12.81 -2.24
C ASP A 174 14.54 -11.46 -2.61
N ALA A 175 14.17 -10.91 -3.76
CA ALA A 175 14.61 -9.59 -4.18
C ALA A 175 13.99 -8.45 -3.34
N ALA A 176 12.84 -8.69 -2.71
CA ALA A 176 12.16 -7.70 -1.88
C ALA A 176 12.90 -7.51 -0.54
N ALA A 177 13.43 -6.32 -0.30
CA ALA A 177 13.98 -5.95 1.01
C ALA A 177 12.85 -5.80 2.04
N SER A 178 11.68 -5.33 1.61
CA SER A 178 10.48 -5.19 2.44
C SER A 178 9.20 -5.18 1.58
N TRP A 179 8.06 -5.23 2.27
CA TRP A 179 6.74 -5.04 1.67
C TRP A 179 6.06 -3.84 2.31
N VAL A 180 5.45 -2.99 1.47
CA VAL A 180 4.82 -1.74 1.91
C VAL A 180 3.40 -1.68 1.36
N GLU A 181 2.43 -1.34 2.20
CA GLU A 181 1.07 -1.04 1.74
C GLU A 181 1.07 0.28 0.95
N LEU A 182 0.25 0.38 -0.09
CA LEU A 182 0.13 1.61 -0.88
C LEU A 182 -0.22 2.83 -0.02
N ALA A 183 -1.03 2.61 1.03
CA ALA A 183 -1.40 3.63 2.00
C ALA A 183 -0.21 4.21 2.78
N ASP A 184 0.86 3.44 2.93
CA ASP A 184 2.10 3.84 3.59
C ASP A 184 3.14 4.32 2.57
N TYR A 185 3.12 3.74 1.37
CA TYR A 185 4.07 4.06 0.30
C TYR A 185 3.90 5.50 -0.24
N VAL A 186 2.66 5.93 -0.49
CA VAL A 186 2.41 7.28 -1.03
C VAL A 186 2.88 8.38 -0.08
N PRO A 187 2.56 8.37 1.23
CA PRO A 187 3.14 9.31 2.18
C PRO A 187 4.66 9.23 2.27
N ALA A 188 5.25 8.03 2.22
CA ALA A 188 6.70 7.84 2.26
C ALA A 188 7.39 8.51 1.06
N VAL A 189 6.83 8.37 -0.15
CA VAL A 189 7.34 9.07 -1.35
C VAL A 189 7.28 10.58 -1.18
N LEU A 190 6.16 11.11 -0.67
CA LEU A 190 5.99 12.56 -0.44
C LEU A 190 6.95 13.09 0.63
N ALA A 191 7.29 12.28 1.63
CA ALA A 191 8.25 12.59 2.68
C ALA A 191 9.72 12.34 2.27
N GLY A 192 9.98 11.79 1.07
CA GLY A 192 11.33 11.51 0.59
C GLY A 192 12.02 10.33 1.28
N VAL A 193 11.26 9.39 1.82
CA VAL A 193 11.79 8.19 2.49
C VAL A 193 12.48 7.28 1.47
N THR A 194 13.72 6.88 1.79
CA THR A 194 14.57 6.02 0.94
C THR A 194 15.01 4.71 1.62
N ASP A 195 14.55 4.45 2.84
CA ASP A 195 14.77 3.17 3.54
C ASP A 195 13.40 2.62 3.96
N PRO A 196 13.04 1.39 3.60
CA PRO A 196 11.74 0.83 3.95
C PRO A 196 11.52 0.67 5.47
N ARG A 197 12.59 0.73 6.28
CA ARG A 197 12.50 0.71 7.76
C ARG A 197 12.01 2.04 8.32
N ASP A 198 12.21 3.13 7.59
CA ASP A 198 11.79 4.48 7.98
C ASP A 198 10.36 4.80 7.52
N VAL A 199 9.74 3.91 6.75
CA VAL A 199 8.35 4.09 6.31
C VAL A 199 7.42 4.05 7.51
N ARG A 200 6.74 5.15 7.77
CA ARG A 200 5.71 5.21 8.81
C ARG A 200 4.50 4.37 8.39
N ARG A 201 4.11 3.44 9.24
CA ARG A 201 3.03 2.49 8.96
C ARG A 201 1.73 2.96 9.61
N CYS A 202 0.64 2.94 8.84
CA CYS A 202 -0.68 3.31 9.31
C CYS A 202 -1.35 2.14 10.05
N VAL A 203 -1.90 2.38 11.24
CA VAL A 203 -2.64 1.35 12.00
C VAL A 203 -3.85 0.82 11.23
N CYS A 204 -4.46 1.61 10.34
CA CYS A 204 -5.58 1.17 9.52
C CYS A 204 -5.16 0.06 8.54
N ALA A 205 -4.03 0.25 7.84
CA ALA A 205 -3.48 -0.77 6.96
C ALA A 205 -2.88 -1.96 7.73
N ALA A 206 -2.15 -1.68 8.82
CA ALA A 206 -1.50 -2.71 9.63
C ALA A 206 -2.50 -3.60 10.39
N GLY A 207 -3.54 -3.01 10.95
CA GLY A 207 -4.47 -3.67 11.88
C GLY A 207 -5.07 -4.96 11.34
N HIS A 208 -6.16 -4.88 10.62
CA HIS A 208 -6.82 -6.10 10.13
C HIS A 208 -6.05 -6.78 8.98
N LYS A 209 -5.36 -6.02 8.13
CA LYS A 209 -4.66 -6.57 6.95
C LYS A 209 -3.41 -7.35 7.32
N ALA A 210 -2.56 -6.79 8.19
CA ALA A 210 -1.34 -7.45 8.65
C ALA A 210 -1.44 -8.09 10.04
N MET A 211 -2.65 -8.16 10.63
CA MET A 211 -2.90 -8.66 11.98
C MET A 211 -2.06 -7.95 13.05
N TYR A 212 -1.87 -6.64 12.89
CA TYR A 212 -1.14 -5.82 13.84
C TYR A 212 -2.05 -5.38 15.00
N ALA A 213 -1.59 -5.56 16.23
CA ALA A 213 -2.21 -4.90 17.38
C ALA A 213 -1.22 -4.72 18.54
N ALA A 214 -1.36 -3.60 19.27
CA ALA A 214 -0.58 -3.33 20.47
C ALA A 214 -0.79 -4.39 21.57
N ALA A 215 -1.96 -5.02 21.60
CA ALA A 215 -2.31 -6.05 22.59
C ALA A 215 -1.40 -7.28 22.57
N TRP A 216 -0.74 -7.56 21.45
CA TRP A 216 0.26 -8.65 21.36
C TRP A 216 1.62 -8.17 20.84
N GLY A 217 1.89 -6.87 20.96
CA GLY A 217 3.21 -6.28 20.69
C GLY A 217 3.52 -6.01 19.23
N GLY A 218 2.52 -5.88 18.35
CA GLY A 218 2.74 -5.49 16.94
C GLY A 218 2.21 -6.51 15.93
N LEU A 219 3.02 -6.85 14.94
CA LEU A 219 2.72 -7.89 13.94
C LEU A 219 2.64 -9.28 14.59
N PRO A 220 2.07 -10.29 13.90
CA PRO A 220 2.11 -11.68 14.37
C PRO A 220 3.53 -12.12 14.74
N ASP A 221 3.64 -12.93 15.78
CA ASP A 221 4.94 -13.41 16.25
C ASP A 221 5.59 -14.41 15.27
N ARG A 222 6.92 -14.54 15.37
CA ARG A 222 7.70 -15.46 14.53
C ARG A 222 7.21 -16.89 14.59
N ALA A 223 6.79 -17.36 15.78
CA ALA A 223 6.36 -18.74 15.97
C ALA A 223 5.08 -19.04 15.21
N PHE A 224 4.14 -18.10 15.12
CA PHE A 224 2.94 -18.24 14.30
C PHE A 224 3.28 -18.23 12.81
N LEU A 225 4.08 -17.27 12.36
CA LEU A 225 4.44 -17.16 10.94
C LEU A 225 5.29 -18.34 10.46
N ALA A 226 6.19 -18.87 11.30
CA ALA A 226 6.98 -20.06 10.99
C ALA A 226 6.13 -21.34 10.85
N ARG A 227 4.92 -21.39 11.43
CA ARG A 227 3.97 -22.49 11.20
C ARG A 227 3.35 -22.46 9.81
N LEU A 228 3.27 -21.28 9.19
CA LEU A 228 2.85 -21.11 7.82
C LEU A 228 4.02 -21.39 6.86
N ASP A 229 5.10 -20.65 7.04
CA ASP A 229 6.36 -20.83 6.32
C ASP A 229 7.50 -20.15 7.09
N PRO A 230 8.68 -20.82 7.31
CA PRO A 230 9.81 -20.22 8.00
C PRO A 230 10.28 -18.89 7.38
N ARG A 231 10.19 -18.74 6.06
CA ARG A 231 10.59 -17.52 5.35
C ARG A 231 9.69 -16.32 5.64
N LEU A 232 8.41 -16.54 6.01
CA LEU A 232 7.54 -15.47 6.49
C LEU A 232 7.98 -14.96 7.85
N ALA A 233 8.48 -15.84 8.72
CA ALA A 233 9.05 -15.44 9.99
C ALA A 233 10.33 -14.60 9.81
N ASP A 234 11.18 -14.94 8.82
CA ASP A 234 12.37 -14.18 8.50
C ASP A 234 12.04 -12.83 7.83
N LEU A 235 10.98 -12.77 7.03
CA LEU A 235 10.47 -11.52 6.49
C LEU A 235 9.97 -10.60 7.61
N ARG A 236 9.23 -11.15 8.59
CA ARG A 236 8.68 -10.38 9.71
C ARG A 236 9.76 -9.55 10.41
N ASP A 237 10.97 -10.06 10.54
CA ASP A 237 12.08 -9.35 11.20
C ASP A 237 12.63 -8.17 10.38
N ARG A 238 12.27 -8.08 9.10
CA ARG A 238 12.62 -6.97 8.21
C ARG A 238 11.46 -5.96 8.05
N LEU A 239 10.33 -6.23 8.70
CA LEU A 239 9.18 -5.34 8.70
C LEU A 239 9.23 -4.38 9.90
N TYR A 240 8.13 -3.73 10.17
CA TYR A 240 7.98 -2.72 11.20
C TYR A 240 7.54 -3.31 12.55
N GLU A 241 7.95 -2.65 13.63
CA GLU A 241 7.50 -2.96 15.00
C GLU A 241 6.32 -2.07 15.42
N HIS A 242 6.20 -0.87 14.83
CA HIS A 242 5.22 0.11 15.24
C HIS A 242 4.38 0.60 14.07
N ALA A 243 3.09 0.80 14.34
CA ALA A 243 2.17 1.50 13.44
C ALA A 243 1.58 2.72 14.16
N SER A 244 1.32 3.77 13.41
CA SER A 244 0.85 5.06 13.93
C SER A 244 -0.57 5.35 13.47
N PRO A 245 -1.40 6.01 14.28
CA PRO A 245 -2.69 6.52 13.83
C PRO A 245 -2.48 7.64 12.79
N ALA A 246 -3.50 7.85 11.94
CA ALA A 246 -3.44 8.79 10.82
C ALA A 246 -3.45 10.27 11.24
N ASP A 247 -3.74 10.57 12.50
CA ASP A 247 -3.73 11.92 13.08
C ASP A 247 -2.34 12.43 13.46
N ARG A 248 -1.32 11.60 13.30
CA ARG A 248 0.09 11.97 13.54
C ARG A 248 0.77 12.24 12.21
N PRO A 249 1.32 13.46 11.99
CA PRO A 249 2.08 13.79 10.79
C PRO A 249 3.26 12.84 10.56
N ALA A 250 3.56 12.56 9.29
CA ALA A 250 4.73 11.80 8.89
C ALA A 250 6.01 12.61 9.06
#